data_8ed70d8cb0ba1e32a99ac401599111e0
#
_entry.id   8ed70d8cb0ba1e32a99ac401599111e0
#
_cell.length_a   1.000
_cell.length_b   1.000
_cell.length_c   1.000
_cell.angle_alpha   90.00
_cell.angle_beta   90.00
_cell.angle_gamma   90.00
#
_symmetry.space_group_name_H-M   'P 1'
#
loop_
_entity.id
_entity.type
_entity.pdbx_description
1 polymer ?
#
loop_
_entity_poly.entity_id
_entity_poly.type
_entity_poly.pdbx_seq_one_letter_code
_entity_poly.pdbx_strand_id
1 'polypeptide(L)'
;MDVWEAIKKRRSIRKFKPDLIPDKKIRLLIESARLAPSGTNTQPWRFIVVKDEKTKKKLQEAAHNQAYIKRAPVIIICCADLSAFNEFSVRVDELIESGALSARTRETFIPFLKNGMKTVTRKDL
;
A
#
# COMPACT_ATOMS: atom_id res chain seq x y z
N MET A 1 -21.32 11.58 -1.32
CA MET A 1 -21.19 10.60 -2.42
C MET A 1 -21.14 9.24 -1.76
N ASP A 2 -22.08 8.37 -2.07
CA ASP A 2 -22.09 7.01 -1.56
C ASP A 2 -21.08 6.11 -2.32
N VAL A 3 -20.85 4.89 -1.81
CA VAL A 3 -19.88 3.94 -2.38
C VAL A 3 -20.24 3.57 -3.82
N TRP A 4 -21.53 3.37 -4.10
CA TRP A 4 -21.99 2.99 -5.44
C TRP A 4 -21.76 4.08 -6.47
N GLU A 5 -22.01 5.34 -6.10
CA GLU A 5 -21.67 6.49 -6.94
C GLU A 5 -20.16 6.62 -7.18
N ALA A 6 -19.34 6.36 -6.14
CA ALA A 6 -17.88 6.39 -6.27
C ALA A 6 -17.39 5.37 -7.29
N ILE A 7 -17.91 4.14 -7.22
CA ILE A 7 -17.59 3.06 -8.16
C ILE A 7 -17.98 3.46 -9.58
N LYS A 8 -19.19 3.93 -9.80
CA LYS A 8 -19.69 4.33 -11.12
C LYS A 8 -18.94 5.52 -11.73
N LYS A 9 -18.56 6.50 -10.89
CA LYS A 9 -17.89 7.74 -11.32
C LYS A 9 -16.37 7.58 -11.46
N ARG A 10 -15.78 6.47 -11.01
CA ARG A 10 -14.33 6.22 -11.14
C ARG A 10 -13.90 6.31 -12.61
N ARG A 11 -12.85 7.07 -12.86
CA ARG A 11 -12.18 7.17 -14.18
C ARG A 11 -10.66 7.13 -13.98
N SER A 12 -9.95 6.65 -14.99
CA SER A 12 -8.49 6.75 -15.08
C SER A 12 -8.13 8.12 -15.66
N ILE A 13 -7.90 9.09 -14.80
CA ILE A 13 -7.57 10.46 -15.21
C ILE A 13 -6.06 10.54 -15.47
N ARG A 14 -5.67 11.10 -16.62
CA ARG A 14 -4.28 11.33 -17.05
C ARG A 14 -3.99 12.80 -17.38
N LYS A 15 -4.95 13.67 -17.14
CA LYS A 15 -4.84 15.14 -17.28
C LYS A 15 -5.06 15.75 -15.91
N PHE A 16 -4.04 16.36 -15.36
CA PHE A 16 -4.08 16.95 -14.02
C PHE A 16 -4.00 18.47 -14.12
N LYS A 17 -4.66 19.16 -13.19
CA LYS A 17 -4.45 20.58 -12.95
C LYS A 17 -3.08 20.77 -12.26
N PRO A 18 -2.40 21.91 -12.47
CA PRO A 18 -1.11 22.19 -11.84
C PRO A 18 -1.23 22.57 -10.34
N ASP A 19 -2.46 22.63 -9.81
CA ASP A 19 -2.73 23.10 -8.46
C ASP A 19 -2.03 22.23 -7.43
N LEU A 20 -1.36 22.86 -6.48
CA LEU A 20 -0.72 22.17 -5.37
C LEU A 20 -1.75 21.46 -4.49
N ILE A 21 -1.47 20.23 -4.12
CA ILE A 21 -2.28 19.47 -3.19
C ILE A 21 -1.79 19.75 -1.76
N PRO A 22 -2.64 20.29 -0.87
CA PRO A 22 -2.26 20.54 0.52
C PRO A 22 -1.84 19.25 1.23
N ASP A 23 -0.84 19.34 2.09
CA ASP A 23 -0.30 18.19 2.84
C ASP A 23 -1.36 17.46 3.66
N LYS A 24 -2.32 18.21 4.21
CA LYS A 24 -3.46 17.63 4.93
C LYS A 24 -4.25 16.63 4.06
N LYS A 25 -4.48 16.97 2.78
CA LYS A 25 -5.16 16.06 1.84
C LYS A 25 -4.31 14.84 1.49
N ILE A 26 -3.01 15.04 1.31
CA ILE A 26 -2.08 13.93 1.04
C ILE A 26 -2.05 12.95 2.23
N ARG A 27 -1.96 13.48 3.45
CA ARG A 27 -2.03 12.65 4.68
C ARG A 27 -3.34 11.87 4.77
N LEU A 28 -4.47 12.50 4.47
CA LEU A 28 -5.77 11.84 4.48
C LEU A 28 -5.86 10.70 3.45
N LEU A 29 -5.32 10.90 2.24
CA LEU A 29 -5.26 9.87 1.21
C LEU A 29 -4.41 8.67 1.65
N ILE A 30 -3.24 8.93 2.22
CA ILE A 30 -2.35 7.88 2.74
C ILE A 30 -3.00 7.13 3.89
N GLU A 31 -3.66 7.84 4.82
CA GLU A 31 -4.36 7.23 5.93
C GLU A 31 -5.51 6.34 5.43
N SER A 32 -6.27 6.80 4.43
CA SER A 32 -7.32 5.99 3.81
C SER A 32 -6.77 4.73 3.14
N ALA A 33 -5.60 4.83 2.50
CA ALA A 33 -4.94 3.68 1.89
C ALA A 33 -4.38 2.70 2.95
N ARG A 34 -3.86 3.23 4.09
CA ARG A 34 -3.36 2.45 5.22
C ARG A 34 -4.44 1.61 5.89
N LEU A 35 -5.68 2.07 5.87
CA LEU A 35 -6.84 1.36 6.43
C LEU A 35 -7.34 0.22 5.54
N ALA A 36 -6.77 0.02 4.35
CA ALA A 36 -7.10 -1.15 3.53
C ALA A 36 -6.69 -2.45 4.24
N PRO A 37 -7.44 -3.54 4.06
CA PRO A 37 -7.05 -4.83 4.62
C PRO A 37 -5.79 -5.37 3.94
N SER A 38 -4.98 -6.12 4.69
CA SER A 38 -3.86 -6.87 4.16
C SER A 38 -3.94 -8.35 4.57
N GLY A 39 -3.31 -9.23 3.80
CA GLY A 39 -3.23 -10.64 4.15
C GLY A 39 -2.63 -10.80 5.54
N THR A 40 -3.40 -11.42 6.43
CA THR A 40 -3.02 -11.67 7.83
C THR A 40 -2.59 -10.41 8.61
N ASN A 41 -3.13 -9.26 8.24
CA ASN A 41 -2.80 -7.98 8.84
C ASN A 41 -1.29 -7.63 8.83
N THR A 42 -0.55 -8.11 7.85
CA THR A 42 0.91 -7.89 7.75
C THR A 42 1.29 -6.45 7.45
N GLN A 43 0.36 -5.64 6.91
CA GLN A 43 0.52 -4.22 6.65
C GLN A 43 1.84 -3.87 5.91
N PRO A 44 2.16 -4.53 4.78
CA PRO A 44 3.46 -4.44 4.13
C PRO A 44 3.68 -3.14 3.35
N TRP A 45 2.70 -2.27 3.28
CA TRP A 45 2.77 -1.05 2.49
C TRP A 45 3.70 -0.01 3.09
N ARG A 46 4.45 0.63 2.21
CA ARG A 46 5.19 1.87 2.47
C ARG A 46 4.80 2.87 1.39
N PHE A 47 4.56 4.11 1.79
CA PHE A 47 4.16 5.17 0.88
C PHE A 47 5.26 6.23 0.80
N ILE A 48 5.71 6.54 -0.43
CA ILE A 48 6.66 7.61 -0.67
C ILE A 48 5.94 8.71 -1.43
N VAL A 49 5.94 9.92 -0.86
CA VAL A 49 5.34 11.11 -1.48
C VAL A 49 6.41 11.90 -2.21
N VAL A 50 6.23 12.07 -3.51
CA VAL A 50 7.15 12.81 -4.37
C VAL A 50 6.49 14.06 -4.92
N LYS A 51 7.08 15.22 -4.64
CA LYS A 51 6.62 16.53 -5.11
C LYS A 51 7.64 17.23 -5.99
N ASP A 52 8.93 16.95 -5.82
CA ASP A 52 10.01 17.60 -6.55
C ASP A 52 10.05 17.18 -8.03
N GLU A 53 10.28 18.16 -8.90
CA GLU A 53 10.24 17.96 -10.34
C GLU A 53 11.35 17.04 -10.86
N LYS A 54 12.53 17.05 -10.24
CA LYS A 54 13.67 16.22 -10.64
C LYS A 54 13.39 14.74 -10.43
N THR A 55 12.84 14.39 -9.27
CA THR A 55 12.43 13.00 -8.96
C THR A 55 11.23 12.57 -9.80
N LYS A 56 10.23 13.45 -10.01
CA LYS A 56 9.09 13.16 -10.89
C LYS A 56 9.53 12.85 -12.33
N LYS A 57 10.56 13.57 -12.84
CA LYS A 57 11.12 13.28 -14.16
C LYS A 57 11.76 11.89 -14.21
N LYS A 58 12.55 11.50 -13.20
CA LYS A 58 13.14 10.16 -13.12
C LYS A 58 12.06 9.07 -13.03
N LEU A 59 11.00 9.32 -12.26
CA LEU A 59 9.87 8.39 -12.18
C LEU A 59 9.13 8.25 -13.52
N GLN A 60 8.98 9.33 -14.27
CA GLN A 60 8.44 9.27 -15.63
C GLN A 60 9.29 8.36 -16.52
N GLU A 61 10.61 8.55 -16.50
CA GLU A 61 11.55 7.75 -17.30
C GLU A 61 11.45 6.26 -16.92
N ALA A 62 11.45 5.94 -15.62
CA ALA A 62 11.28 4.58 -15.10
C ALA A 62 9.92 3.95 -15.46
N ALA A 63 8.89 4.76 -15.62
CA ALA A 63 7.53 4.33 -15.95
C ALA A 63 7.23 4.45 -17.46
N HIS A 64 8.14 4.01 -18.32
CA HIS A 64 7.98 4.00 -19.78
C HIS A 64 7.68 5.36 -20.40
N ASN A 65 8.25 6.43 -19.87
CA ASN A 65 8.08 7.81 -20.33
C ASN A 65 6.61 8.31 -20.37
N GLN A 66 5.74 7.81 -19.50
CA GLN A 66 4.35 8.24 -19.44
C GLN A 66 4.25 9.69 -18.97
N ALA A 67 3.97 10.61 -19.87
CA ALA A 67 4.01 12.06 -19.64
C ALA A 67 3.11 12.56 -18.50
N TYR A 68 2.01 11.89 -18.20
CA TYR A 68 1.10 12.27 -17.12
C TYR A 68 1.73 12.09 -15.71
N ILE A 69 2.73 11.25 -15.56
CA ILE A 69 3.43 11.04 -14.29
C ILE A 69 4.11 12.34 -13.85
N LYS A 70 4.94 12.94 -14.70
CA LYS A 70 5.59 14.21 -14.38
C LYS A 70 4.60 15.36 -14.19
N ARG A 71 3.48 15.36 -14.95
CA ARG A 71 2.47 16.41 -14.88
C ARG A 71 1.63 16.39 -13.61
N ALA A 72 1.59 15.27 -12.90
CA ALA A 72 0.87 15.19 -11.63
C ALA A 72 1.50 16.13 -10.59
N PRO A 73 0.70 16.89 -9.81
CA PRO A 73 1.22 17.79 -8.78
C PRO A 73 1.91 17.02 -7.64
N VAL A 74 1.51 15.77 -7.41
CA VAL A 74 2.12 14.85 -6.45
C VAL A 74 2.05 13.43 -6.99
N ILE A 75 3.07 12.63 -6.70
CA ILE A 75 3.09 11.18 -6.96
C ILE A 75 3.16 10.47 -5.61
N ILE A 76 2.33 9.46 -5.43
CA ILE A 76 2.40 8.55 -4.27
C ILE A 76 2.86 7.20 -4.80
N ILE A 77 4.05 6.79 -4.38
CA ILE A 77 4.60 5.47 -4.73
C ILE A 77 4.17 4.51 -3.63
N CYS A 78 3.46 3.45 -4.01
CA CYS A 78 3.08 2.37 -3.11
C CYS A 78 4.13 1.27 -3.23
N CYS A 79 4.86 1.02 -2.14
CA CYS A 79 5.87 -0.03 -2.06
C CYS A 79 5.38 -1.15 -1.14
N ALA A 80 5.81 -2.36 -1.40
CA ALA A 80 5.67 -3.49 -0.49
C ALA A 80 6.99 -3.70 0.26
N ASP A 81 6.91 -3.73 1.60
CA ASP A 81 8.03 -4.08 2.47
C ASP A 81 7.99 -5.57 2.76
N LEU A 82 8.90 -6.31 2.15
CA LEU A 82 8.96 -7.76 2.33
C LEU A 82 9.36 -8.17 3.76
N SER A 83 10.03 -7.28 4.50
CA SER A 83 10.40 -7.55 5.90
C SER A 83 9.19 -7.55 6.84
N ALA A 84 8.06 -6.96 6.44
CA ALA A 84 6.82 -6.97 7.23
C ALA A 84 6.32 -8.40 7.53
N PHE A 85 6.68 -9.37 6.70
CA PHE A 85 6.36 -10.77 6.98
C PHE A 85 7.12 -11.36 8.18
N ASN A 86 8.25 -10.77 8.57
CA ASN A 86 8.99 -11.21 9.77
C ASN A 86 8.23 -10.87 11.06
N GLU A 87 7.36 -9.86 11.03
CA GLU A 87 6.51 -9.44 12.16
C GLU A 87 5.16 -10.17 12.21
N PHE A 88 4.96 -11.14 11.34
CA PHE A 88 3.69 -11.83 11.19
C PHE A 88 3.12 -12.40 12.51
N SER A 89 3.97 -13.00 13.35
CA SER A 89 3.51 -13.55 14.63
C SER A 89 2.98 -12.46 15.58
N VAL A 90 3.61 -11.29 15.59
CA VAL A 90 3.17 -10.12 16.36
C VAL A 90 1.81 -9.64 15.87
N ARG A 91 1.61 -9.58 14.55
CA ARG A 91 0.32 -9.17 13.95
C ARG A 91 -0.82 -10.14 14.27
N VAL A 92 -0.52 -11.43 14.33
CA VAL A 92 -1.51 -12.44 14.75
C VAL A 92 -1.86 -12.25 16.24
N ASP A 93 -0.89 -11.98 17.09
CA ASP A 93 -1.13 -11.72 18.51
C ASP A 93 -2.01 -10.46 18.71
N GLU A 94 -1.75 -9.37 17.99
CA GLU A 94 -2.60 -8.16 17.99
C GLU A 94 -4.06 -8.48 17.58
N LEU A 95 -4.25 -9.34 16.58
CA LEU A 95 -5.59 -9.75 16.14
C LEU A 95 -6.31 -10.61 17.16
N ILE A 96 -5.58 -11.44 17.93
CA ILE A 96 -6.14 -12.23 19.03
C ILE A 96 -6.52 -11.32 20.20
N GLU A 97 -5.65 -10.39 20.58
CA GLU A 97 -5.89 -9.43 21.65
C GLU A 97 -7.11 -8.51 21.35
N SER A 98 -7.29 -8.14 20.08
CA SER A 98 -8.46 -7.37 19.65
C SER A 98 -9.75 -8.20 19.54
N GLY A 99 -9.70 -9.53 19.74
CA GLY A 99 -10.83 -10.43 19.58
C GLY A 99 -11.20 -10.77 18.13
N ALA A 100 -10.41 -10.31 17.16
CA ALA A 100 -10.63 -10.59 15.73
C ALA A 100 -10.26 -12.03 15.33
N LEU A 101 -9.35 -12.66 16.08
CA LEU A 101 -8.98 -14.06 15.92
C LEU A 101 -9.05 -14.81 17.28
N SER A 102 -9.33 -16.12 17.22
CA SER A 102 -9.26 -16.96 18.41
C SER A 102 -7.81 -17.36 18.74
N ALA A 103 -7.53 -17.58 20.02
CA ALA A 103 -6.21 -18.06 20.46
C ALA A 103 -5.79 -19.37 19.77
N ARG A 104 -6.74 -20.26 19.46
CA ARG A 104 -6.51 -21.51 18.73
C ARG A 104 -5.91 -21.27 17.32
N THR A 105 -6.20 -20.12 16.71
CA THR A 105 -5.68 -19.76 15.39
C THR A 105 -4.14 -19.63 15.42
N ARG A 106 -3.56 -19.20 16.55
CA ARG A 106 -2.11 -19.07 16.70
C ARG A 106 -1.39 -20.40 16.50
N GLU A 107 -1.91 -21.47 17.08
CA GLU A 107 -1.30 -22.80 17.07
C GLU A 107 -1.34 -23.46 15.69
N THR A 108 -2.40 -23.22 14.93
CA THR A 108 -2.61 -23.85 13.62
C THR A 108 -2.05 -23.00 12.46
N PHE A 109 -2.22 -21.69 12.52
CA PHE A 109 -1.97 -20.80 11.40
C PHE A 109 -0.53 -20.30 11.31
N ILE A 110 0.14 -20.05 12.44
CA ILE A 110 1.54 -19.61 12.45
C ILE A 110 2.49 -20.67 11.83
N PRO A 111 2.41 -21.96 12.20
CA PRO A 111 3.24 -22.98 11.57
C PRO A 111 3.00 -23.12 10.06
N PHE A 112 1.74 -23.07 9.64
CA PHE A 112 1.35 -23.15 8.23
C PHE A 112 2.00 -22.02 7.40
N LEU A 113 1.92 -20.79 7.88
CA LEU A 113 2.49 -19.64 7.17
C LEU A 113 4.02 -19.62 7.20
N LYS A 114 4.64 -19.96 8.33
CA LYS A 114 6.11 -20.08 8.38
C LYS A 114 6.64 -21.11 7.38
N ASN A 115 5.91 -22.19 7.13
CA ASN A 115 6.29 -23.19 6.15
C ASN A 115 6.07 -22.69 4.71
N GLY A 116 4.94 -21.99 4.44
CA GLY A 116 4.66 -21.40 3.13
C GLY A 116 5.64 -20.30 2.75
N MET A 117 6.07 -19.48 3.72
CA MET A 117 7.01 -18.38 3.49
C MET A 117 8.45 -18.83 3.19
N LYS A 118 8.85 -20.03 3.59
CA LYS A 118 10.17 -20.59 3.25
C LYS A 118 10.34 -20.86 1.76
N THR A 119 9.25 -20.92 1.00
CA THR A 119 9.26 -21.23 -0.43
C THR A 119 9.35 -19.99 -1.33
N VAL A 120 9.13 -18.78 -0.80
CA VAL A 120 9.23 -17.53 -1.58
C VAL A 120 10.62 -16.94 -1.40
N THR A 121 11.47 -17.12 -2.40
CA THR A 121 12.82 -16.53 -2.42
C THR A 121 12.82 -15.23 -3.25
N ARG A 122 13.87 -14.38 -3.06
CA ARG A 122 14.07 -13.17 -3.87
C ARG A 122 14.16 -13.43 -5.39
N LYS A 123 14.32 -14.69 -5.79
CA LYS A 123 14.37 -15.09 -7.22
C LYS A 123 12.96 -15.27 -7.81
N ASP A 124 11.93 -15.34 -6.97
CA ASP A 124 10.54 -15.58 -7.38
C ASP A 124 9.74 -14.27 -7.52
N LEU A 125 10.39 -13.11 -7.34
CA LEU A 125 9.87 -11.75 -7.47
C LEU A 125 10.61 -10.98 -8.57
#